data_42dabc556a5a365580493516333f8573
#
_entry.id   42dabc556a5a365580493516333f8573
#
_cell.length_a   1.000
_cell.length_b   1.000
_cell.length_c   1.000
_cell.angle_alpha   90.00
_cell.angle_beta   90.00
_cell.angle_gamma   90.00
#
_symmetry.space_group_name_H-M   'P 1'
#
loop_
_entity.id
_entity.type
_entity.pdbx_description
1 polymer ?
#
loop_
_entity_poly.entity_id
_entity_poly.type
_entity_poly.pdbx_seq_one_letter_code
_entity_poly.pdbx_strand_id
1 'polypeptide(L)'
;MKKKMLIACVGVVLLAIAVIVWGRFHAPQPIPVGIICGIGSGAVLGSSELNAADLFLEEQPRSRIQPVPLDDQWNPDKTVPVITDAMARGVKFFIGSHPSKCAVASVHLFATSSALVINPAATSPALTGKDDYFLRIIADGEQEQRAIARFIHTLPGKRLLVLQDDGNLPYTDPAFAFFSEEMGKHAAWQFVCRKLTVAKFQPQDFADLMAEPFDALYILAGSFQAAIGNIAQLFHYHHPDAPILLTPWSRSPAILETAGPAISQMILPSQYPPRFAVPAFDGYFNRFKARFGYEPHAMTIGVRQALELLDHAFEKGHVTPEAVKTYLLTTPAHQTSLGRIVFDQYGDVSQDFYFIRDVGKELQ
;
A
#
# COMPACT_ATOMS: atom_id res chain seq x y z
N MET A 1 14.65 44.44 -50.95
CA MET A 1 13.72 43.47 -50.33
C MET A 1 14.46 42.32 -49.62
N LYS A 2 15.33 41.53 -50.28
CA LYS A 2 15.99 40.35 -49.70
C LYS A 2 16.73 40.60 -48.35
N LYS A 3 17.45 41.72 -48.19
CA LYS A 3 18.20 42.04 -46.97
C LYS A 3 17.31 42.30 -45.76
N LYS A 4 16.15 42.99 -45.96
CA LYS A 4 15.17 43.27 -44.88
C LYS A 4 14.46 41.97 -44.43
N MET A 5 14.20 41.05 -45.38
CA MET A 5 13.60 39.77 -45.08
C MET A 5 14.54 38.86 -44.31
N LEU A 6 15.84 38.86 -44.65
CA LEU A 6 16.87 38.08 -43.95
C LEU A 6 17.01 38.58 -42.47
N ILE A 7 17.02 39.88 -42.23
CA ILE A 7 17.10 40.46 -40.86
C ILE A 7 15.86 40.10 -40.04
N ALA A 8 14.67 40.13 -40.65
CA ALA A 8 13.43 39.70 -39.98
C ALA A 8 13.46 38.21 -39.61
N CYS A 9 13.93 37.32 -40.49
CA CYS A 9 14.06 35.91 -40.21
C CYS A 9 15.07 35.63 -39.08
N VAL A 10 16.23 36.30 -39.07
CA VAL A 10 17.23 36.17 -37.98
C VAL A 10 16.64 36.67 -36.66
N GLY A 11 15.89 37.76 -36.63
CA GLY A 11 15.23 38.27 -35.44
C GLY A 11 14.20 37.30 -34.85
N VAL A 12 13.40 36.63 -35.72
CA VAL A 12 12.42 35.60 -35.29
C VAL A 12 13.14 34.38 -34.70
N VAL A 13 14.22 33.95 -35.34
CA VAL A 13 15.03 32.79 -34.83
C VAL A 13 15.65 33.12 -33.47
N LEU A 14 16.23 34.30 -33.30
CA LEU A 14 16.81 34.73 -32.03
C LEU A 14 15.75 34.88 -30.94
N LEU A 15 14.55 35.39 -31.26
CA LEU A 15 13.45 35.46 -30.33
C LEU A 15 12.96 34.05 -29.90
N ALA A 16 12.85 33.13 -30.86
CA ALA A 16 12.47 31.75 -30.58
C ALA A 16 13.52 31.05 -29.68
N ILE A 17 14.81 31.24 -29.96
CA ILE A 17 15.89 30.74 -29.13
C ILE A 17 15.82 31.36 -27.71
N ALA A 18 15.62 32.67 -27.62
CA ALA A 18 15.49 33.35 -26.34
C ALA A 18 14.29 32.83 -25.52
N VAL A 19 13.14 32.61 -26.14
CA VAL A 19 11.95 32.01 -25.50
C VAL A 19 12.22 30.56 -25.06
N ILE A 20 12.89 29.77 -25.87
CA ILE A 20 13.24 28.39 -25.51
C ILE A 20 14.24 28.37 -24.34
N VAL A 21 15.25 29.21 -24.39
CA VAL A 21 16.27 29.35 -23.35
C VAL A 21 15.62 29.86 -22.06
N TRP A 22 14.80 30.93 -22.16
CA TRP A 22 14.07 31.46 -21.02
C TRP A 22 13.13 30.44 -20.42
N GLY A 23 12.39 29.67 -21.24
CA GLY A 23 11.51 28.59 -20.79
C GLY A 23 12.27 27.47 -20.08
N ARG A 24 13.48 27.11 -20.56
CA ARG A 24 14.34 26.12 -19.87
C ARG A 24 14.86 26.61 -18.51
N PHE A 25 15.22 27.87 -18.39
CA PHE A 25 15.71 28.46 -17.12
C PHE A 25 14.56 28.72 -16.12
N HIS A 26 13.33 28.83 -16.59
CA HIS A 26 12.14 29.09 -15.75
C HIS A 26 11.22 27.85 -15.62
N ALA A 27 11.60 26.72 -16.23
CA ALA A 27 10.88 25.47 -16.00
C ALA A 27 10.98 25.07 -14.52
N PRO A 28 9.87 24.72 -13.87
CA PRO A 28 9.90 24.24 -12.50
C PRO A 28 10.85 23.04 -12.38
N GLN A 29 11.78 23.12 -11.44
CA GLN A 29 12.76 22.04 -11.24
C GLN A 29 12.06 20.74 -10.81
N PRO A 30 12.50 19.57 -11.28
CA PRO A 30 12.04 18.29 -10.79
C PRO A 30 12.24 18.17 -9.28
N ILE A 31 11.31 17.47 -8.61
CA ILE A 31 11.35 17.23 -7.16
C ILE A 31 11.62 15.75 -6.94
N PRO A 32 12.77 15.37 -6.38
CA PRO A 32 13.07 13.99 -6.07
C PRO A 32 12.10 13.43 -5.02
N VAL A 33 11.49 12.27 -5.32
CA VAL A 33 10.62 11.53 -4.41
C VAL A 33 11.16 10.11 -4.28
N GLY A 34 11.64 9.74 -3.10
CA GLY A 34 12.14 8.40 -2.80
C GLY A 34 10.98 7.40 -2.73
N ILE A 35 11.01 6.36 -3.55
CA ILE A 35 10.06 5.23 -3.45
C ILE A 35 10.79 4.07 -2.79
N ILE A 36 10.45 3.81 -1.52
CA ILE A 36 11.09 2.79 -0.71
C ILE A 36 10.36 1.47 -0.96
N CYS A 37 11.01 0.51 -1.59
CA CYS A 37 10.41 -0.73 -2.06
C CYS A 37 11.39 -1.91 -1.99
N GLY A 38 10.87 -3.13 -1.99
CA GLY A 38 11.68 -4.35 -1.88
C GLY A 38 11.99 -4.98 -3.23
N ILE A 39 12.81 -4.35 -4.07
CA ILE A 39 13.15 -4.83 -5.41
C ILE A 39 14.00 -6.11 -5.33
N GLY A 40 15.03 -6.10 -4.50
CA GLY A 40 16.00 -7.20 -4.39
C GLY A 40 15.49 -8.46 -3.69
N SER A 41 14.27 -8.43 -3.16
CA SER A 41 13.63 -9.63 -2.55
C SER A 41 13.09 -10.62 -3.59
N GLY A 42 13.32 -10.39 -4.89
CA GLY A 42 12.78 -11.19 -6.00
C GLY A 42 11.28 -11.01 -6.21
N ALA A 43 10.70 -10.02 -5.54
CA ALA A 43 9.27 -9.80 -5.55
C ALA A 43 8.85 -8.90 -6.72
N VAL A 44 7.93 -9.38 -7.52
CA VAL A 44 7.12 -8.59 -8.45
C VAL A 44 6.50 -7.36 -7.76
N LEU A 45 6.33 -7.41 -6.45
CA LEU A 45 5.75 -6.37 -5.61
C LEU A 45 6.54 -5.06 -5.62
N GLY A 46 7.85 -5.08 -5.40
CA GLY A 46 8.67 -3.85 -5.42
C GLY A 46 8.71 -3.22 -6.81
N SER A 47 8.75 -4.03 -7.87
CA SER A 47 8.60 -3.55 -9.25
C SER A 47 7.23 -2.95 -9.51
N SER A 48 6.17 -3.52 -8.93
CA SER A 48 4.79 -3.02 -9.05
C SER A 48 4.62 -1.60 -8.48
N GLU A 49 5.33 -1.26 -7.42
CA GLU A 49 5.34 0.08 -6.84
C GLU A 49 6.00 1.10 -7.76
N LEU A 50 7.13 0.74 -8.37
CA LEU A 50 7.79 1.59 -9.37
C LEU A 50 6.94 1.72 -10.63
N ASN A 51 6.29 0.64 -11.06
CA ASN A 51 5.37 0.67 -12.19
C ASN A 51 4.16 1.59 -11.94
N ALA A 52 3.70 1.73 -10.67
CA ALA A 52 2.69 2.73 -10.34
C ALA A 52 3.19 4.16 -10.57
N ALA A 53 4.47 4.43 -10.26
CA ALA A 53 5.07 5.73 -10.51
C ALA A 53 5.28 5.98 -12.01
N ASP A 54 5.69 4.98 -12.77
CA ASP A 54 5.86 5.09 -14.21
C ASP A 54 4.53 5.39 -14.90
N LEU A 55 3.47 4.64 -14.56
CA LEU A 55 2.12 4.89 -15.10
C LEU A 55 1.60 6.27 -14.69
N PHE A 56 1.86 6.69 -13.44
CA PHE A 56 1.48 8.01 -12.99
C PHE A 56 2.13 9.11 -13.85
N LEU A 57 3.43 9.02 -14.14
CA LEU A 57 4.14 10.01 -14.94
C LEU A 57 3.73 9.98 -16.41
N GLU A 58 3.40 8.82 -16.97
CA GLU A 58 2.83 8.70 -18.32
C GLU A 58 1.48 9.42 -18.42
N GLU A 59 0.64 9.34 -17.37
CA GLU A 59 -0.66 9.99 -17.29
C GLU A 59 -0.57 11.47 -16.88
N GLN A 60 0.48 11.87 -16.16
CA GLN A 60 0.73 13.23 -15.66
C GLN A 60 2.06 13.80 -16.17
N PRO A 61 2.21 14.05 -17.49
CA PRO A 61 3.48 14.45 -18.09
C PRO A 61 3.98 15.85 -17.65
N ARG A 62 3.15 16.60 -16.91
CA ARG A 62 3.52 17.92 -16.33
C ARG A 62 3.94 17.80 -14.88
N SER A 63 3.84 16.63 -14.27
CA SER A 63 4.26 16.42 -12.90
C SER A 63 5.74 16.78 -12.72
N ARG A 64 6.03 17.37 -11.58
CA ARG A 64 7.41 17.68 -11.17
C ARG A 64 8.07 16.54 -10.42
N ILE A 65 7.34 15.47 -10.13
CA ILE A 65 7.86 14.33 -9.40
C ILE A 65 8.93 13.62 -10.23
N GLN A 66 10.09 13.40 -9.60
CA GLN A 66 11.16 12.57 -10.11
C GLN A 66 11.32 11.37 -9.18
N PRO A 67 10.81 10.17 -9.53
CA PRO A 67 10.95 8.99 -8.70
C PRO A 67 12.42 8.61 -8.51
N VAL A 68 12.79 8.31 -7.27
CA VAL A 68 14.09 7.77 -6.88
C VAL A 68 13.88 6.40 -6.25
N PRO A 69 14.14 5.30 -6.98
CA PRO A 69 14.01 3.96 -6.43
C PRO A 69 14.96 3.74 -5.25
N LEU A 70 14.42 3.23 -4.15
CA LEU A 70 15.16 2.94 -2.91
C LEU A 70 14.88 1.51 -2.49
N ASP A 71 15.82 0.59 -2.76
CA ASP A 71 15.67 -0.83 -2.45
C ASP A 71 16.07 -1.13 -1.01
N ASP A 72 15.10 -1.26 -0.11
CA ASP A 72 15.32 -1.68 1.27
C ASP A 72 15.17 -3.21 1.46
N GLN A 73 14.82 -3.95 0.41
CA GLN A 73 14.59 -5.40 0.43
C GLN A 73 13.61 -5.85 1.52
N TRP A 74 12.73 -4.94 1.97
CA TRP A 74 11.84 -5.11 3.12
C TRP A 74 12.56 -5.60 4.40
N ASN A 75 13.81 -5.17 4.54
CA ASN A 75 14.67 -5.48 5.65
C ASN A 75 14.92 -4.22 6.50
N PRO A 76 14.51 -4.20 7.79
CA PRO A 76 14.68 -3.05 8.68
C PRO A 76 16.14 -2.55 8.77
N ASP A 77 17.12 -3.48 8.72
CA ASP A 77 18.54 -3.14 8.80
C ASP A 77 19.04 -2.39 7.56
N LYS A 78 18.33 -2.51 6.42
CA LYS A 78 18.62 -1.81 5.16
C LYS A 78 17.81 -0.53 5.00
N THR A 79 16.61 -0.49 5.56
CA THR A 79 15.69 0.63 5.40
C THR A 79 16.30 1.95 5.88
N VAL A 80 16.84 1.98 7.10
CA VAL A 80 17.43 3.20 7.69
C VAL A 80 18.63 3.71 6.87
N PRO A 81 19.65 2.90 6.53
CA PRO A 81 20.76 3.34 5.68
C PRO A 81 20.32 3.89 4.32
N VAL A 82 19.39 3.20 3.64
CA VAL A 82 18.94 3.60 2.29
C VAL A 82 18.22 4.96 2.32
N ILE A 83 17.38 5.21 3.32
CA ILE A 83 16.70 6.49 3.50
C ILE A 83 17.69 7.59 3.86
N THR A 84 18.62 7.31 4.79
CA THR A 84 19.62 8.29 5.25
C THR A 84 20.52 8.72 4.09
N ASP A 85 20.97 7.78 3.25
CA ASP A 85 21.75 8.08 2.07
C ASP A 85 20.95 8.93 1.05
N ALA A 86 19.69 8.62 0.83
CA ALA A 86 18.83 9.42 -0.05
C ALA A 86 18.63 10.85 0.49
N MET A 87 18.42 11.00 1.80
CA MET A 87 18.36 12.33 2.46
C MET A 87 19.65 13.12 2.28
N ALA A 88 20.81 12.48 2.42
CA ALA A 88 22.11 13.10 2.20
C ALA A 88 22.32 13.60 0.75
N ARG A 89 21.63 12.94 -0.22
CA ARG A 89 21.58 13.36 -1.63
C ARG A 89 20.51 14.42 -1.92
N GLY A 90 19.79 14.90 -0.90
CA GLY A 90 18.81 15.97 -1.01
C GLY A 90 17.38 15.50 -1.27
N VAL A 91 17.07 14.21 -1.18
CA VAL A 91 15.69 13.70 -1.23
C VAL A 91 14.99 14.09 0.07
N LYS A 92 13.85 14.77 -0.05
CA LYS A 92 13.05 15.27 1.09
C LYS A 92 11.66 14.67 1.18
N PHE A 93 11.20 14.03 0.13
CA PHE A 93 9.89 13.41 0.06
C PHE A 93 10.05 11.93 -0.21
N PHE A 94 9.26 11.11 0.51
CA PHE A 94 9.35 9.66 0.43
C PHE A 94 7.95 9.05 0.36
N ILE A 95 7.84 7.89 -0.28
CA ILE A 95 6.67 7.02 -0.30
C ILE A 95 7.15 5.63 0.15
N GLY A 96 6.49 5.02 1.13
CA GLY A 96 6.92 3.76 1.76
C GLY A 96 7.22 4.05 3.25
N SER A 97 8.01 3.31 3.95
CA SER A 97 8.45 1.91 3.91
C SER A 97 7.26 0.97 4.14
N HIS A 98 7.05 -0.03 3.32
CA HIS A 98 5.77 -0.73 3.30
C HIS A 98 5.55 -1.69 4.49
N PRO A 99 6.42 -2.64 4.83
CA PRO A 99 6.22 -3.48 6.01
C PRO A 99 6.31 -2.67 7.31
N SER A 100 5.39 -2.92 8.25
CA SER A 100 5.40 -2.23 9.54
C SER A 100 6.75 -2.30 10.27
N LYS A 101 7.47 -3.42 10.17
CA LYS A 101 8.82 -3.56 10.76
C LYS A 101 9.82 -2.55 10.19
N CYS A 102 9.76 -2.27 8.89
CA CYS A 102 10.63 -1.31 8.22
C CYS A 102 10.22 0.14 8.55
N ALA A 103 8.92 0.42 8.53
CA ALA A 103 8.39 1.74 8.88
C ALA A 103 8.70 2.11 10.34
N VAL A 104 8.48 1.20 11.28
CA VAL A 104 8.79 1.41 12.71
C VAL A 104 10.29 1.65 12.92
N ALA A 105 11.16 0.90 12.22
CA ALA A 105 12.60 1.10 12.31
C ALA A 105 13.05 2.48 11.80
N SER A 106 12.38 3.03 10.79
CA SER A 106 12.79 4.26 10.10
C SER A 106 12.00 5.51 10.48
N VAL A 107 10.89 5.41 11.22
CA VAL A 107 10.01 6.55 11.54
C VAL A 107 10.75 7.71 12.21
N HIS A 108 11.77 7.44 13.01
CA HIS A 108 12.58 8.47 13.69
C HIS A 108 13.29 9.42 12.71
N LEU A 109 13.53 9.02 11.45
CA LEU A 109 14.12 9.87 10.42
C LEU A 109 13.16 10.97 9.96
N PHE A 110 11.87 10.81 10.22
CA PHE A 110 10.80 11.74 9.85
C PHE A 110 10.25 12.50 11.06
N ALA A 111 11.00 12.55 12.17
CA ALA A 111 10.58 13.27 13.38
C ALA A 111 10.63 14.81 13.22
N THR A 112 11.32 15.32 12.21
CA THR A 112 11.48 16.76 11.95
C THR A 112 11.15 17.11 10.50
N SER A 113 11.02 18.40 10.20
CA SER A 113 10.74 18.92 8.86
C SER A 113 11.88 18.75 7.83
N SER A 114 12.92 17.98 8.15
CA SER A 114 13.99 17.66 7.19
C SER A 114 13.52 16.77 6.04
N ALA A 115 12.54 15.90 6.28
CA ALA A 115 11.90 15.08 5.27
C ALA A 115 10.46 14.73 5.66
N LEU A 116 9.65 14.35 4.66
CA LEU A 116 8.28 13.89 4.83
C LEU A 116 8.09 12.56 4.10
N VAL A 117 7.40 11.64 4.73
CA VAL A 117 6.98 10.38 4.11
C VAL A 117 5.46 10.27 4.07
N ILE A 118 4.91 9.80 2.95
CA ILE A 118 3.53 9.32 2.83
C ILE A 118 3.59 7.80 2.79
N ASN A 119 3.05 7.17 3.83
CA ASN A 119 3.06 5.72 3.96
C ASN A 119 1.72 5.09 3.54
N PRO A 120 1.71 4.23 2.51
CA PRO A 120 0.49 3.62 2.00
C PRO A 120 0.21 2.21 2.52
N ALA A 121 0.97 1.69 3.49
CA ALA A 121 0.87 0.28 3.84
C ALA A 121 1.11 -0.09 5.30
N ALA A 122 1.98 0.60 6.03
CA ALA A 122 2.31 0.21 7.40
C ALA A 122 1.19 0.55 8.39
N THR A 123 0.59 -0.46 9.00
CA THR A 123 -0.56 -0.33 9.91
C THR A 123 -0.22 -0.44 11.38
N SER A 124 1.07 -0.57 11.75
CA SER A 124 1.47 -0.68 13.16
C SER A 124 0.96 0.49 14.00
N PRO A 125 0.33 0.24 15.16
CA PRO A 125 -0.11 1.29 16.07
C PRO A 125 1.06 2.10 16.67
N ALA A 126 2.27 1.58 16.62
CA ALA A 126 3.47 2.32 17.00
C ALA A 126 3.74 3.57 16.13
N LEU A 127 3.03 3.71 15.02
CA LEU A 127 3.12 4.84 14.09
C LEU A 127 1.97 5.84 14.26
N THR A 128 0.92 5.50 15.01
CA THR A 128 -0.35 6.25 15.13
C THR A 128 -0.25 7.41 16.14
N GLY A 129 -0.93 8.51 15.85
CA GLY A 129 -1.16 9.62 16.78
C GLY A 129 0.08 10.44 17.11
N LYS A 130 1.02 10.59 16.18
CA LYS A 130 2.28 11.31 16.36
C LYS A 130 2.32 12.59 15.53
N ASP A 131 2.66 13.69 16.17
CA ASP A 131 2.92 14.94 15.47
C ASP A 131 4.36 14.95 14.89
N ASP A 132 4.52 14.23 13.79
CA ASP A 132 5.78 14.10 13.05
C ASP A 132 5.55 14.31 11.54
N TYR A 133 6.49 13.91 10.69
CA TYR A 133 6.41 14.02 9.22
C TYR A 133 6.18 12.65 8.56
N PHE A 134 5.65 11.71 9.33
CA PHE A 134 5.19 10.41 8.85
C PHE A 134 3.66 10.43 8.70
N LEU A 135 3.19 10.63 7.49
CA LEU A 135 1.76 10.63 7.17
C LEU A 135 1.35 9.27 6.63
N ARG A 136 0.15 8.81 6.97
CA ARG A 136 -0.36 7.51 6.55
C ARG A 136 -1.70 7.65 5.84
N ILE A 137 -1.85 7.01 4.69
CA ILE A 137 -3.06 7.11 3.87
C ILE A 137 -3.96 5.86 3.92
N ILE A 138 -3.70 4.99 4.89
CA ILE A 138 -4.51 3.80 5.18
C ILE A 138 -4.88 3.78 6.66
N ALA A 139 -5.98 3.11 6.99
CA ALA A 139 -6.37 2.86 8.38
C ALA A 139 -5.29 2.05 9.11
N ASP A 140 -5.18 2.23 10.41
CA ASP A 140 -4.26 1.48 11.25
C ASP A 140 -4.74 0.05 11.54
N GLY A 141 -3.86 -0.73 12.17
CA GLY A 141 -4.14 -2.12 12.51
C GLY A 141 -5.27 -2.29 13.52
N GLU A 142 -5.54 -1.29 14.36
CA GLU A 142 -6.67 -1.35 15.29
C GLU A 142 -8.00 -1.29 14.52
N GLN A 143 -8.16 -0.32 13.64
CA GLN A 143 -9.36 -0.18 12.81
C GLN A 143 -9.57 -1.43 11.93
N GLU A 144 -8.50 -1.91 11.29
CA GLU A 144 -8.50 -3.12 10.46
C GLU A 144 -9.01 -4.33 11.24
N GLN A 145 -8.38 -4.62 12.37
CA GLN A 145 -8.64 -5.85 13.11
C GLN A 145 -10.00 -5.85 13.83
N ARG A 146 -10.41 -4.69 14.33
CA ARG A 146 -11.77 -4.54 14.89
C ARG A 146 -12.85 -4.71 13.81
N ALA A 147 -12.60 -4.24 12.58
CA ALA A 147 -13.53 -4.44 11.48
C ALA A 147 -13.61 -5.92 11.09
N ILE A 148 -12.48 -6.63 11.00
CA ILE A 148 -12.43 -8.07 10.69
C ILE A 148 -13.15 -8.88 11.77
N ALA A 149 -12.90 -8.61 13.06
CA ALA A 149 -13.56 -9.31 14.16
C ALA A 149 -15.08 -9.10 14.15
N ARG A 150 -15.54 -7.85 13.95
CA ARG A 150 -16.98 -7.56 13.81
C ARG A 150 -17.60 -8.29 12.62
N PHE A 151 -16.89 -8.39 11.52
CA PHE A 151 -17.38 -9.13 10.36
C PHE A 151 -17.50 -10.63 10.65
N ILE A 152 -16.55 -11.24 11.36
CA ILE A 152 -16.62 -12.65 11.77
C ILE A 152 -17.87 -12.92 12.61
N HIS A 153 -18.26 -12.00 13.48
CA HIS A 153 -19.51 -12.13 14.25
C HIS A 153 -20.78 -12.16 13.39
N THR A 154 -20.72 -11.73 12.14
CA THR A 154 -21.84 -11.86 11.18
C THR A 154 -21.89 -13.20 10.46
N LEU A 155 -20.84 -14.02 10.57
CA LEU A 155 -20.77 -15.34 9.94
C LEU A 155 -21.45 -16.40 10.80
N PRO A 156 -22.00 -17.46 10.20
CA PRO A 156 -22.44 -18.63 10.94
C PRO A 156 -21.22 -19.39 11.46
N GLY A 157 -21.32 -19.89 12.70
CA GLY A 157 -20.27 -20.71 13.29
C GLY A 157 -19.97 -20.33 14.74
N LYS A 158 -19.03 -21.05 15.36
CA LYS A 158 -18.63 -20.89 16.76
C LYS A 158 -17.15 -21.10 17.03
N ARG A 159 -16.43 -21.79 16.12
CA ARG A 159 -15.04 -22.19 16.35
C ARG A 159 -14.15 -21.71 15.21
N LEU A 160 -13.24 -20.78 15.51
CA LEU A 160 -12.35 -20.13 14.56
C LEU A 160 -10.91 -20.60 14.77
N LEU A 161 -10.24 -20.98 13.69
CA LEU A 161 -8.78 -21.11 13.68
C LEU A 161 -8.17 -19.78 13.23
N VAL A 162 -7.23 -19.24 14.00
CA VAL A 162 -6.41 -18.09 13.62
C VAL A 162 -4.98 -18.57 13.39
N LEU A 163 -4.46 -18.34 12.20
CA LEU A 163 -3.05 -18.57 11.86
C LEU A 163 -2.34 -17.23 11.79
N GLN A 164 -1.44 -16.97 12.76
CA GLN A 164 -0.71 -15.72 12.88
C GLN A 164 0.70 -15.87 12.31
N ASP A 165 1.03 -15.08 11.28
CA ASP A 165 2.37 -15.04 10.70
C ASP A 165 3.37 -14.33 11.64
N ASP A 166 4.49 -14.97 11.93
CA ASP A 166 5.59 -14.41 12.73
C ASP A 166 6.63 -13.62 11.89
N GLY A 167 6.46 -13.58 10.58
CA GLY A 167 7.38 -12.90 9.66
C GLY A 167 7.34 -11.36 9.75
N ASN A 168 6.29 -10.77 10.37
CA ASN A 168 6.13 -9.32 10.55
C ASN A 168 5.46 -8.99 11.89
N LEU A 169 6.10 -9.35 13.01
CA LEU A 169 5.56 -9.18 14.37
C LEU A 169 5.12 -7.74 14.71
N PRO A 170 5.81 -6.65 14.28
CA PRO A 170 5.32 -5.28 14.49
C PRO A 170 3.95 -4.99 13.87
N TYR A 171 3.47 -5.82 12.96
CA TYR A 171 2.09 -5.82 12.47
C TYR A 171 1.24 -6.89 13.17
N THR A 172 1.66 -8.16 13.15
CA THR A 172 0.77 -9.26 13.50
C THR A 172 0.50 -9.41 15.00
N ASP A 173 1.44 -9.04 15.88
CA ASP A 173 1.22 -9.11 17.32
C ASP A 173 0.18 -8.07 17.81
N PRO A 174 0.31 -6.75 17.52
CA PRO A 174 -0.74 -5.79 17.89
C PRO A 174 -2.05 -6.06 17.15
N ALA A 175 -2.00 -6.50 15.89
CA ALA A 175 -3.18 -6.89 15.13
C ALA A 175 -3.96 -8.01 15.83
N PHE A 176 -3.28 -9.07 16.26
CA PHE A 176 -3.91 -10.15 17.00
C PHE A 176 -4.47 -9.70 18.36
N ALA A 177 -3.81 -8.76 19.03
CA ALA A 177 -4.30 -8.21 20.30
C ALA A 177 -5.63 -7.45 20.11
N PHE A 178 -5.72 -6.54 19.13
CA PHE A 178 -6.97 -5.82 18.80
C PHE A 178 -8.08 -6.75 18.31
N PHE A 179 -7.72 -7.72 17.47
CA PHE A 179 -8.63 -8.76 17.04
C PHE A 179 -9.22 -9.54 18.22
N SER A 180 -8.37 -10.02 19.13
CA SER A 180 -8.76 -10.82 20.30
C SER A 180 -9.62 -10.04 21.26
N GLU A 181 -9.30 -8.77 21.50
CA GLU A 181 -10.11 -7.86 22.33
C GLU A 181 -11.52 -7.68 21.75
N GLU A 182 -11.62 -7.42 20.46
CA GLU A 182 -12.93 -7.23 19.80
C GLU A 182 -13.75 -8.53 19.76
N MET A 183 -13.11 -9.66 19.46
CA MET A 183 -13.74 -10.98 19.51
C MET A 183 -14.28 -11.30 20.90
N GLY A 184 -13.57 -10.90 21.96
CA GLY A 184 -13.96 -11.14 23.36
C GLY A 184 -15.20 -10.36 23.80
N LYS A 185 -15.63 -9.33 23.06
CA LYS A 185 -16.85 -8.56 23.38
C LYS A 185 -18.15 -9.36 23.12
N HIS A 186 -18.07 -10.43 22.36
CA HIS A 186 -19.21 -11.26 21.99
C HIS A 186 -18.87 -12.75 22.16
N ALA A 187 -19.52 -13.42 23.10
CA ALA A 187 -19.23 -14.82 23.47
C ALA A 187 -19.65 -15.87 22.39
N ALA A 188 -20.10 -15.44 21.21
CA ALA A 188 -20.60 -16.33 20.17
C ALA A 188 -19.52 -17.21 19.53
N TRP A 189 -18.27 -16.70 19.48
CA TRP A 189 -17.14 -17.38 18.86
C TRP A 189 -16.04 -17.72 19.87
N GLN A 190 -15.50 -18.92 19.77
CA GLN A 190 -14.25 -19.34 20.39
C GLN A 190 -13.19 -19.42 19.32
N PHE A 191 -11.94 -19.06 19.61
CA PHE A 191 -10.85 -19.16 18.65
C PHE A 191 -9.60 -19.82 19.25
N VAL A 192 -8.88 -20.53 18.38
CA VAL A 192 -7.56 -21.10 18.64
C VAL A 192 -6.56 -20.37 17.77
N CYS A 193 -5.52 -19.81 18.35
CA CYS A 193 -4.44 -19.19 17.61
C CYS A 193 -3.22 -20.09 17.52
N ARG A 194 -2.62 -20.17 16.34
CA ARG A 194 -1.31 -20.82 16.10
C ARG A 194 -0.39 -19.86 15.35
N LYS A 195 0.81 -19.66 15.87
CA LYS A 195 1.86 -18.92 15.17
C LYS A 195 2.56 -19.84 14.18
N LEU A 196 2.92 -19.27 13.02
CA LEU A 196 3.72 -19.93 11.99
C LEU A 196 4.49 -18.88 11.18
N THR A 197 5.58 -19.30 10.56
CA THR A 197 6.24 -18.52 9.52
C THR A 197 5.58 -18.88 8.18
N VAL A 198 4.70 -18.01 7.64
CA VAL A 198 3.97 -18.30 6.39
C VAL A 198 4.92 -18.68 5.26
N ALA A 199 6.06 -17.99 5.13
CA ALA A 199 7.08 -18.30 4.12
C ALA A 199 7.65 -19.72 4.18
N LYS A 200 7.54 -20.38 5.32
CA LYS A 200 8.08 -21.72 5.59
C LYS A 200 6.98 -22.76 5.79
N PHE A 201 5.74 -22.43 5.46
CA PHE A 201 4.61 -23.32 5.65
C PHE A 201 4.82 -24.67 4.94
N GLN A 202 4.64 -25.74 5.69
CA GLN A 202 4.64 -27.11 5.20
C GLN A 202 3.31 -27.78 5.58
N PRO A 203 2.52 -28.27 4.61
CA PRO A 203 1.20 -28.84 4.87
C PRO A 203 1.18 -29.94 5.94
N GLN A 204 2.20 -30.81 5.95
CA GLN A 204 2.30 -31.93 6.89
C GLN A 204 2.39 -31.48 8.35
N ASP A 205 2.94 -30.30 8.64
CA ASP A 205 3.12 -29.81 10.00
C ASP A 205 1.80 -29.29 10.61
N PHE A 206 0.79 -29.09 9.77
CA PHE A 206 -0.51 -28.52 10.14
C PHE A 206 -1.68 -29.46 9.84
N ALA A 207 -1.47 -30.64 9.28
CA ALA A 207 -2.51 -31.55 8.84
C ALA A 207 -3.47 -31.91 9.97
N ASP A 208 -2.96 -32.30 11.14
CA ASP A 208 -3.77 -32.70 12.30
C ASP A 208 -4.58 -31.49 12.84
N LEU A 209 -3.97 -30.30 12.93
CA LEU A 209 -4.66 -29.09 13.36
C LEU A 209 -5.79 -28.72 12.39
N MET A 210 -5.53 -28.80 11.08
CA MET A 210 -6.53 -28.48 10.05
C MET A 210 -7.68 -29.49 10.01
N ALA A 211 -7.49 -30.70 10.50
CA ALA A 211 -8.54 -31.71 10.59
C ALA A 211 -9.47 -31.54 11.81
N GLU A 212 -9.09 -30.69 12.79
CA GLU A 212 -10.00 -30.37 13.89
C GLU A 212 -11.24 -29.62 13.41
N PRO A 213 -12.41 -29.75 14.07
CA PRO A 213 -13.66 -29.12 13.61
C PRO A 213 -13.64 -27.61 13.83
N PHE A 214 -13.32 -26.85 12.78
CA PHE A 214 -13.42 -25.41 12.73
C PHE A 214 -14.52 -24.95 11.78
N ASP A 215 -15.23 -23.89 12.16
CA ASP A 215 -16.28 -23.27 11.34
C ASP A 215 -15.75 -22.15 10.45
N ALA A 216 -14.55 -21.65 10.71
CA ALA A 216 -13.86 -20.64 9.90
C ALA A 216 -12.33 -20.66 10.13
N LEU A 217 -11.61 -20.15 9.15
CA LEU A 217 -10.18 -19.87 9.24
C LEU A 217 -9.94 -18.37 9.09
N TYR A 218 -9.05 -17.79 9.90
CA TYR A 218 -8.50 -16.46 9.70
C TYR A 218 -6.97 -16.54 9.54
N ILE A 219 -6.47 -16.13 8.36
CA ILE A 219 -5.02 -16.07 8.07
C ILE A 219 -4.54 -14.64 8.33
N LEU A 220 -4.00 -14.39 9.51
CA LEU A 220 -3.43 -13.11 9.93
C LEU A 220 -1.98 -13.01 9.44
N ALA A 221 -1.80 -12.62 8.19
CA ALA A 221 -0.50 -12.49 7.55
C ALA A 221 -0.39 -11.17 6.80
N GLY A 222 0.77 -10.52 6.91
CA GLY A 222 1.10 -9.30 6.18
C GLY A 222 1.92 -9.56 4.91
N SER A 223 1.83 -10.76 4.35
CA SER A 223 2.64 -11.17 3.20
C SER A 223 1.80 -11.60 2.01
N PHE A 224 2.26 -11.24 0.84
CA PHE A 224 1.73 -11.63 -0.47
C PHE A 224 2.40 -12.92 -0.95
N GLN A 225 2.30 -13.99 -0.17
CA GLN A 225 3.01 -15.24 -0.48
C GLN A 225 2.04 -16.28 -1.03
N ALA A 226 2.53 -17.07 -1.99
CA ALA A 226 1.83 -18.22 -2.55
C ALA A 226 1.40 -19.22 -1.45
N ALA A 227 2.16 -19.31 -0.36
CA ALA A 227 1.85 -20.15 0.78
C ALA A 227 0.47 -19.87 1.41
N ILE A 228 -0.08 -18.64 1.30
CA ILE A 228 -1.44 -18.33 1.76
C ILE A 228 -2.47 -19.17 1.02
N GLY A 229 -2.32 -19.34 -0.29
CA GLY A 229 -3.19 -20.21 -1.08
C GLY A 229 -3.04 -21.69 -0.67
N ASN A 230 -1.83 -22.16 -0.39
CA ASN A 230 -1.58 -23.54 0.06
C ASN A 230 -2.20 -23.81 1.44
N ILE A 231 -2.11 -22.83 2.37
CA ILE A 231 -2.78 -22.91 3.68
C ILE A 231 -4.30 -23.05 3.48
N ALA A 232 -4.87 -22.21 2.61
CA ALA A 232 -6.29 -22.22 2.34
C ALA A 232 -6.74 -23.54 1.68
N GLN A 233 -5.98 -24.12 0.76
CA GLN A 233 -6.27 -25.43 0.16
C GLN A 233 -6.27 -26.56 1.21
N LEU A 234 -5.29 -26.56 2.12
CA LEU A 234 -5.26 -27.56 3.18
C LEU A 234 -6.49 -27.45 4.09
N PHE A 235 -6.89 -26.22 4.45
CA PHE A 235 -8.10 -26.01 5.25
C PHE A 235 -9.37 -26.42 4.48
N HIS A 236 -9.49 -26.02 3.21
CA HIS A 236 -10.62 -26.39 2.35
C HIS A 236 -10.80 -27.90 2.23
N TYR A 237 -9.71 -28.66 2.15
CA TYR A 237 -9.76 -30.11 2.05
C TYR A 237 -10.54 -30.73 3.22
N HIS A 238 -10.40 -30.19 4.44
CA HIS A 238 -11.09 -30.67 5.64
C HIS A 238 -12.43 -29.96 5.89
N HIS A 239 -12.58 -28.71 5.40
CA HIS A 239 -13.73 -27.83 5.68
C HIS A 239 -14.24 -27.16 4.39
N PRO A 240 -14.86 -27.91 3.46
CA PRO A 240 -15.18 -27.44 2.12
C PRO A 240 -16.19 -26.28 2.06
N ASP A 241 -16.96 -26.04 3.15
CA ASP A 241 -17.98 -25.00 3.23
C ASP A 241 -17.61 -23.84 4.19
N ALA A 242 -16.50 -23.94 4.92
CA ALA A 242 -16.14 -22.98 5.94
C ALA A 242 -15.42 -21.74 5.34
N PRO A 243 -15.80 -20.52 5.73
CA PRO A 243 -15.17 -19.32 5.20
C PRO A 243 -13.69 -19.19 5.65
N ILE A 244 -12.89 -18.65 4.74
CA ILE A 244 -11.46 -18.37 4.94
C ILE A 244 -11.25 -16.86 4.84
N LEU A 245 -11.00 -16.21 5.98
CA LEU A 245 -10.71 -14.79 6.01
C LEU A 245 -9.22 -14.54 5.80
N LEU A 246 -8.93 -13.54 5.02
CA LEU A 246 -7.59 -13.04 4.75
C LEU A 246 -7.38 -11.69 5.45
N THR A 247 -6.19 -11.10 5.28
CA THR A 247 -5.93 -9.69 5.56
C THR A 247 -5.97 -8.88 4.25
N PRO A 248 -6.11 -7.55 4.29
CA PRO A 248 -6.03 -6.70 3.09
C PRO A 248 -4.72 -6.90 2.30
N TRP A 249 -3.67 -7.28 2.98
CA TRP A 249 -2.32 -7.50 2.43
C TRP A 249 -2.20 -8.76 1.58
N SER A 250 -3.21 -9.63 1.63
CA SER A 250 -3.31 -10.81 0.78
C SER A 250 -3.82 -10.53 -0.63
N ARG A 251 -4.12 -9.26 -0.97
CA ARG A 251 -4.51 -8.87 -2.32
C ARG A 251 -3.35 -9.05 -3.30
N SER A 252 -3.29 -10.20 -3.96
CA SER A 252 -2.27 -10.54 -4.94
C SER A 252 -2.77 -11.60 -5.92
N PRO A 253 -2.45 -11.47 -7.22
CA PRO A 253 -2.72 -12.52 -8.21
C PRO A 253 -2.10 -13.88 -7.84
N ALA A 254 -1.02 -13.92 -7.07
CA ALA A 254 -0.39 -15.16 -6.62
C ALA A 254 -1.34 -16.08 -5.83
N ILE A 255 -2.38 -15.54 -5.22
CA ILE A 255 -3.43 -16.34 -4.56
C ILE A 255 -4.24 -17.14 -5.59
N LEU A 256 -4.54 -16.55 -6.75
CA LEU A 256 -5.26 -17.26 -7.83
C LEU A 256 -4.55 -18.52 -8.30
N GLU A 257 -3.22 -18.44 -8.34
CA GLU A 257 -2.38 -19.54 -8.82
C GLU A 257 -2.31 -20.70 -7.83
N THR A 258 -2.47 -20.41 -6.53
CA THR A 258 -2.20 -21.37 -5.46
C THR A 258 -3.42 -21.75 -4.63
N ALA A 259 -4.50 -21.01 -4.66
CA ALA A 259 -5.67 -21.27 -3.81
C ALA A 259 -6.57 -22.40 -4.33
N GLY A 260 -6.54 -22.71 -5.64
CA GLY A 260 -7.40 -23.73 -6.22
C GLY A 260 -8.87 -23.57 -5.83
N PRO A 261 -9.60 -24.66 -5.48
CA PRO A 261 -11.02 -24.58 -5.10
C PRO A 261 -11.28 -23.72 -3.86
N ALA A 262 -10.31 -23.56 -2.96
CA ALA A 262 -10.45 -22.79 -1.73
C ALA A 262 -10.76 -21.30 -1.98
N ILE A 263 -10.50 -20.81 -3.19
CA ILE A 263 -10.76 -19.41 -3.56
C ILE A 263 -12.25 -19.02 -3.39
N SER A 264 -13.15 -19.97 -3.59
CA SER A 264 -14.61 -19.76 -3.44
C SER A 264 -15.04 -19.49 -1.99
N GLN A 265 -14.21 -19.88 -1.02
CA GLN A 265 -14.46 -19.67 0.41
C GLN A 265 -13.72 -18.45 0.96
N MET A 266 -12.80 -17.89 0.19
CA MET A 266 -12.00 -16.76 0.64
C MET A 266 -12.84 -15.50 0.75
N ILE A 267 -12.54 -14.73 1.79
CA ILE A 267 -13.07 -13.38 2.01
C ILE A 267 -11.89 -12.46 2.19
N LEU A 268 -11.78 -11.49 1.28
CA LEU A 268 -10.70 -10.52 1.27
C LEU A 268 -11.19 -9.20 1.89
N PRO A 269 -10.77 -8.85 3.10
CA PRO A 269 -10.93 -7.50 3.61
C PRO A 269 -10.18 -6.51 2.71
N SER A 270 -10.72 -5.32 2.53
CA SER A 270 -10.09 -4.30 1.70
C SER A 270 -10.41 -2.92 2.24
N GLN A 271 -9.44 -2.05 2.24
CA GLN A 271 -9.61 -0.61 2.51
C GLN A 271 -10.08 0.14 1.25
N TYR A 272 -10.11 -0.56 0.14
CA TYR A 272 -10.60 -0.06 -1.14
C TYR A 272 -11.91 -0.77 -1.51
N PRO A 273 -12.83 -0.09 -2.20
CA PRO A 273 -14.05 -0.72 -2.67
C PRO A 273 -13.72 -1.87 -3.64
N PRO A 274 -14.65 -2.83 -3.82
CA PRO A 274 -14.48 -3.86 -4.85
C PRO A 274 -14.23 -3.22 -6.21
N ARG A 275 -13.26 -3.77 -6.96
CA ARG A 275 -12.78 -3.21 -8.24
C ARG A 275 -13.91 -2.81 -9.17
N PHE A 276 -14.86 -3.72 -9.40
CA PHE A 276 -15.95 -3.51 -10.36
C PHE A 276 -17.11 -2.67 -9.84
N ALA A 277 -17.10 -2.29 -8.55
CA ALA A 277 -18.09 -1.40 -7.98
C ALA A 277 -17.81 0.08 -8.29
N VAL A 278 -16.59 0.43 -8.64
CA VAL A 278 -16.16 1.82 -8.88
C VAL A 278 -15.42 1.91 -10.22
N PRO A 279 -15.99 2.59 -11.24
CA PRO A 279 -15.39 2.69 -12.58
C PRO A 279 -13.96 3.23 -12.59
N ALA A 280 -13.61 4.14 -11.69
CA ALA A 280 -12.26 4.70 -11.60
C ALA A 280 -11.23 3.63 -11.18
N PHE A 281 -11.62 2.74 -10.25
CA PHE A 281 -10.79 1.60 -9.86
C PHE A 281 -10.61 0.62 -11.00
N ASP A 282 -11.69 0.16 -11.61
CA ASP A 282 -11.60 -0.76 -12.74
C ASP A 282 -10.78 -0.16 -13.90
N GLY A 283 -10.99 1.11 -14.20
CA GLY A 283 -10.20 1.83 -15.19
C GLY A 283 -8.69 1.85 -14.89
N TYR A 284 -8.30 2.07 -13.63
CA TYR A 284 -6.90 2.05 -13.22
C TYR A 284 -6.29 0.65 -13.38
N PHE A 285 -6.99 -0.37 -12.91
CA PHE A 285 -6.53 -1.76 -13.02
C PHE A 285 -6.34 -2.17 -14.48
N ASN A 286 -7.29 -1.84 -15.35
CA ASN A 286 -7.20 -2.14 -16.78
C ASN A 286 -6.01 -1.45 -17.45
N ARG A 287 -5.74 -0.16 -17.14
CA ARG A 287 -4.58 0.56 -17.66
C ARG A 287 -3.28 -0.02 -17.16
N PHE A 288 -3.19 -0.34 -15.86
CA PHE A 288 -2.01 -0.93 -15.25
C PHE A 288 -1.71 -2.30 -15.89
N LYS A 289 -2.71 -3.18 -15.98
CA LYS A 289 -2.58 -4.50 -16.62
C LYS A 289 -2.20 -4.40 -18.08
N ALA A 290 -2.82 -3.49 -18.84
CA ALA A 290 -2.48 -3.27 -20.24
C ALA A 290 -1.03 -2.82 -20.43
N ARG A 291 -0.49 -2.04 -19.50
CA ARG A 291 0.87 -1.49 -19.57
C ARG A 291 1.93 -2.48 -19.10
N PHE A 292 1.66 -3.25 -18.05
CA PHE A 292 2.68 -4.07 -17.36
C PHE A 292 2.40 -5.58 -17.42
N GLY A 293 1.24 -6.01 -17.90
CA GLY A 293 0.92 -7.42 -18.09
C GLY A 293 0.39 -8.17 -16.87
N TYR A 294 0.19 -7.48 -15.73
CA TYR A 294 -0.33 -8.07 -14.49
C TYR A 294 -1.18 -7.06 -13.70
N GLU A 295 -1.96 -7.55 -12.74
CA GLU A 295 -2.84 -6.72 -11.90
C GLU A 295 -2.06 -5.96 -10.83
N PRO A 296 -2.44 -4.70 -10.49
CA PRO A 296 -1.81 -3.95 -9.42
C PRO A 296 -2.09 -4.60 -8.05
N HIS A 297 -1.07 -4.62 -7.20
CA HIS A 297 -1.19 -5.06 -5.82
C HIS A 297 -1.77 -3.96 -4.90
N ALA A 298 -2.15 -4.30 -3.67
CA ALA A 298 -2.68 -3.33 -2.71
C ALA A 298 -1.74 -2.12 -2.49
N MET A 299 -0.44 -2.37 -2.35
CA MET A 299 0.57 -1.32 -2.18
C MET A 299 0.70 -0.42 -3.42
N THR A 300 0.54 -0.98 -4.62
CA THR A 300 0.57 -0.25 -5.90
C THR A 300 -0.51 0.83 -5.95
N ILE A 301 -1.72 0.52 -5.44
CA ILE A 301 -2.84 1.46 -5.34
C ILE A 301 -2.45 2.62 -4.41
N GLY A 302 -1.91 2.30 -3.24
CA GLY A 302 -1.51 3.30 -2.26
C GLY A 302 -0.36 4.19 -2.75
N VAL A 303 0.63 3.64 -3.45
CA VAL A 303 1.71 4.43 -4.08
C VAL A 303 1.13 5.41 -5.10
N ARG A 304 0.17 5.00 -5.94
CA ARG A 304 -0.52 5.88 -6.87
C ARG A 304 -1.19 7.06 -6.14
N GLN A 305 -1.92 6.80 -5.06
CA GLN A 305 -2.58 7.85 -4.29
C GLN A 305 -1.57 8.79 -3.61
N ALA A 306 -0.47 8.27 -3.07
CA ALA A 306 0.58 9.06 -2.44
C ALA A 306 1.25 10.01 -3.46
N LEU A 307 1.51 9.53 -4.68
CA LEU A 307 2.03 10.36 -5.77
C LEU A 307 1.07 11.49 -6.13
N GLU A 308 -0.23 11.23 -6.24
CA GLU A 308 -1.24 12.25 -6.53
C GLU A 308 -1.33 13.31 -5.43
N LEU A 309 -1.21 12.93 -4.15
CA LEU A 309 -1.18 13.86 -3.02
C LEU A 309 0.02 14.80 -3.07
N LEU A 310 1.21 14.25 -3.34
CA LEU A 310 2.44 15.04 -3.49
C LEU A 310 2.35 15.96 -4.72
N ASP A 311 1.89 15.45 -5.84
CA ASP A 311 1.76 16.22 -7.08
C ASP A 311 0.81 17.41 -6.92
N HIS A 312 -0.37 17.18 -6.33
CA HIS A 312 -1.32 18.25 -6.00
C HIS A 312 -0.72 19.32 -5.06
N ALA A 313 0.09 18.91 -4.07
CA ALA A 313 0.79 19.85 -3.21
C ALA A 313 1.83 20.65 -4.00
N PHE A 314 2.62 19.99 -4.85
CA PHE A 314 3.66 20.64 -5.66
C PHE A 314 3.08 21.59 -6.73
N GLU A 315 1.96 21.23 -7.36
CA GLU A 315 1.23 22.11 -8.27
C GLU A 315 0.76 23.41 -7.61
N LYS A 316 0.40 23.34 -6.31
CA LYS A 316 0.01 24.51 -5.51
C LYS A 316 1.21 25.28 -4.93
N GLY A 317 2.44 24.88 -5.25
CA GLY A 317 3.67 25.56 -4.83
C GLY A 317 4.19 25.13 -3.45
N HIS A 318 3.60 24.10 -2.81
CA HIS A 318 4.09 23.53 -1.55
C HIS A 318 5.22 22.55 -1.85
N VAL A 319 6.48 22.99 -1.72
CA VAL A 319 7.68 22.22 -2.12
C VAL A 319 8.66 21.95 -0.98
N THR A 320 8.25 22.23 0.25
CA THR A 320 9.01 21.85 1.46
C THR A 320 8.21 20.85 2.29
N PRO A 321 8.83 19.96 3.06
CA PRO A 321 8.12 19.01 3.91
C PRO A 321 7.08 19.66 4.82
N GLU A 322 7.43 20.78 5.44
CA GLU A 322 6.52 21.54 6.30
C GLU A 322 5.31 22.10 5.54
N ALA A 323 5.54 22.71 4.37
CA ALA A 323 4.45 23.27 3.56
C ALA A 323 3.53 22.16 3.03
N VAL A 324 4.08 21.01 2.63
CA VAL A 324 3.31 19.84 2.19
C VAL A 324 2.50 19.27 3.35
N LYS A 325 3.12 19.02 4.52
CA LYS A 325 2.40 18.56 5.71
C LYS A 325 1.25 19.51 6.05
N THR A 326 1.52 20.80 6.15
CA THR A 326 0.50 21.81 6.46
C THR A 326 -0.65 21.77 5.45
N TYR A 327 -0.34 21.73 4.15
CA TYR A 327 -1.36 21.64 3.10
C TYR A 327 -2.21 20.37 3.25
N LEU A 328 -1.57 19.21 3.47
CA LEU A 328 -2.28 17.96 3.59
C LEU A 328 -3.18 17.89 4.82
N LEU A 329 -2.74 18.41 5.96
CA LEU A 329 -3.51 18.35 7.20
C LEU A 329 -4.59 19.44 7.29
N THR A 330 -4.42 20.60 6.66
CA THR A 330 -5.39 21.70 6.73
C THR A 330 -6.45 21.65 5.63
N THR A 331 -6.22 20.88 4.56
CA THR A 331 -7.22 20.68 3.52
C THR A 331 -8.25 19.64 4.02
N PRO A 332 -9.57 19.98 4.03
CA PRO A 332 -10.58 19.12 4.62
C PRO A 332 -10.70 17.73 3.97
N ALA A 333 -10.30 17.59 2.72
CA ALA A 333 -10.24 16.34 2.00
C ALA A 333 -9.43 16.47 0.72
N HIS A 334 -8.71 15.41 0.39
CA HIS A 334 -7.98 15.29 -0.87
C HIS A 334 -8.68 14.29 -1.78
N GLN A 335 -9.03 14.73 -2.98
CA GLN A 335 -9.58 13.84 -3.99
C GLN A 335 -8.44 13.28 -4.82
N THR A 336 -8.26 11.97 -4.79
CA THR A 336 -7.39 11.23 -5.70
C THR A 336 -8.21 10.53 -6.78
N SER A 337 -7.56 10.02 -7.82
CA SER A 337 -8.22 9.21 -8.85
C SER A 337 -8.80 7.91 -8.29
N LEU A 338 -8.30 7.44 -7.15
CA LEU A 338 -8.66 6.18 -6.51
C LEU A 338 -9.39 6.36 -5.16
N GLY A 339 -9.95 7.51 -4.92
CA GLY A 339 -10.77 7.77 -3.74
C GLY A 339 -10.39 9.03 -2.98
N ARG A 340 -11.16 9.28 -1.93
CA ARG A 340 -11.02 10.46 -1.07
C ARG A 340 -10.16 10.12 0.14
N ILE A 341 -9.22 11.00 0.49
CA ILE A 341 -8.35 10.90 1.65
C ILE A 341 -8.62 12.09 2.58
N VAL A 342 -8.79 11.80 3.86
CA VAL A 342 -9.00 12.79 4.91
C VAL A 342 -8.04 12.48 6.04
N PHE A 343 -7.10 13.38 6.27
CA PHE A 343 -6.16 13.26 7.39
C PHE A 343 -6.75 13.82 8.68
N ASP A 344 -6.40 13.22 9.79
CA ASP A 344 -6.56 13.83 11.10
C ASP A 344 -5.40 14.80 11.40
N GLN A 345 -5.39 15.35 12.61
CA GLN A 345 -4.37 16.31 13.05
C GLN A 345 -2.95 15.73 13.13
N TYR A 346 -2.81 14.42 13.13
CA TYR A 346 -1.53 13.71 13.20
C TYR A 346 -1.04 13.22 11.83
N GLY A 347 -1.90 13.25 10.81
CA GLY A 347 -1.60 12.69 9.49
C GLY A 347 -1.97 11.21 9.36
N ASP A 348 -2.82 10.73 10.25
CA ASP A 348 -3.47 9.42 10.14
C ASP A 348 -4.83 9.55 9.44
N VAL A 349 -5.38 8.43 8.96
CA VAL A 349 -6.70 8.37 8.33
C VAL A 349 -7.58 7.32 8.99
N SER A 350 -8.89 7.52 8.88
CA SER A 350 -9.90 6.51 9.21
C SER A 350 -10.61 6.09 7.93
N GLN A 351 -10.81 4.79 7.76
CA GLN A 351 -11.43 4.20 6.58
C GLN A 351 -12.40 3.09 6.95
N ASP A 352 -13.44 2.94 6.13
CA ASP A 352 -14.30 1.77 6.18
C ASP A 352 -13.63 0.57 5.50
N PHE A 353 -14.02 -0.63 5.91
CA PHE A 353 -13.53 -1.87 5.32
C PHE A 353 -14.62 -2.55 4.53
N TYR A 354 -14.28 -2.99 3.32
CA TYR A 354 -15.09 -3.84 2.47
C TYR A 354 -14.68 -5.30 2.66
N PHE A 355 -15.63 -6.22 2.57
CA PHE A 355 -15.38 -7.66 2.68
C PHE A 355 -15.78 -8.34 1.37
N ILE A 356 -14.79 -8.54 0.52
CA ILE A 356 -14.96 -9.03 -0.85
C ILE A 356 -15.07 -10.56 -0.81
N ARG A 357 -16.21 -11.11 -1.25
CA ARG A 357 -16.49 -12.54 -1.24
C ARG A 357 -16.15 -13.23 -2.56
N ASP A 358 -16.20 -12.53 -3.68
CA ASP A 358 -15.79 -13.05 -4.99
C ASP A 358 -14.33 -12.68 -5.27
N VAL A 359 -13.44 -13.31 -4.49
CA VAL A 359 -12.00 -13.03 -4.57
C VAL A 359 -11.43 -13.42 -5.92
N GLY A 360 -11.96 -14.50 -6.52
CA GLY A 360 -11.56 -14.94 -7.85
C GLY A 360 -11.79 -13.87 -8.91
N LYS A 361 -12.95 -13.25 -8.94
CA LYS A 361 -13.29 -12.17 -9.86
C LYS A 361 -12.54 -10.88 -9.54
N GLU A 362 -12.35 -10.58 -8.26
CA GLU A 362 -11.68 -9.35 -7.81
C GLU A 362 -10.22 -9.27 -8.21
N LEU A 363 -9.54 -10.43 -8.31
CA LEU A 363 -8.11 -10.52 -8.59
C LEU A 363 -7.78 -10.90 -10.05
N GLN A 364 -8.79 -11.11 -10.91
CA GLN A 364 -8.62 -11.35 -12.36
C GLN A 364 -8.48 -10.06 -13.15
#